data_a64fd3ee24b79229d9bbc89296a49c81
#
_entry.id   a64fd3ee24b79229d9bbc89296a49c81
#
_cell.length_a   1.000
_cell.length_b   1.000
_cell.length_c   1.000
_cell.angle_alpha   90.00
_cell.angle_beta   90.00
_cell.angle_gamma   90.00
#
_symmetry.space_group_name_H-M   'P 1'
#
loop_
_entity.id
_entity.type
_entity.pdbx_description
1 polymer ?
#
loop_
_entity_poly.entity_id
_entity_poly.type
_entity_poly.pdbx_seq_one_letter_code
_entity_poly.pdbx_strand_id
1 'polypeptide(L)'
;TLPWTTLDMSSINDPEQLTGSSRVYANAKPGIIMEAFSLSGQSNLVFIINELDKAASGKGNGNPADVLLTLLDNLGFTDNYMECMVPTVGVYPIATANNKADISAPILSRFAVIDIPDYTFEEKKIIFSKFALPKVLKRMSLREEECIITDDALNTIVDLYSNTSGIRDLEQAAEHLAANALYQIEVDHVPSVTFDAENVKKLFA
;
A
#
# COMPACT_ATOMS: atom_id res chain seq x y z
N THR A 1 22.81 7.07 2.99
CA THR A 1 21.51 6.39 2.75
C THR A 1 21.64 5.54 1.51
N LEU A 2 21.12 4.31 1.55
CA LEU A 2 21.07 3.46 0.36
C LEU A 2 19.99 3.98 -0.60
N PRO A 3 20.22 3.91 -1.92
CA PRO A 3 19.17 4.15 -2.89
C PRO A 3 18.08 3.08 -2.76
N TRP A 4 16.86 3.43 -3.14
CA TRP A 4 15.73 2.52 -3.10
C TRP A 4 14.84 2.68 -4.33
N THR A 5 14.12 1.61 -4.66
CA THR A 5 13.10 1.60 -5.70
C THR A 5 11.91 0.76 -5.26
N THR A 6 10.77 0.98 -5.87
CA THR A 6 9.55 0.20 -5.63
C THR A 6 9.24 -0.71 -6.80
N LEU A 7 8.84 -1.93 -6.49
CA LEU A 7 8.23 -2.88 -7.42
C LEU A 7 6.79 -3.13 -6.95
N ASP A 8 5.82 -2.79 -7.77
CA ASP A 8 4.42 -3.06 -7.48
C ASP A 8 3.98 -4.33 -8.22
N MET A 9 3.89 -5.43 -7.48
CA MET A 9 3.59 -6.74 -8.05
C MET A 9 2.16 -6.87 -8.57
N SER A 10 1.24 -6.01 -8.11
CA SER A 10 -0.14 -6.00 -8.63
C SER A 10 -0.23 -5.50 -10.07
N SER A 11 0.74 -4.71 -10.51
CA SER A 11 0.82 -4.18 -11.88
C SER A 11 1.62 -5.07 -12.84
N ILE A 12 2.35 -6.06 -12.31
CA ILE A 12 3.25 -6.93 -13.09
C ILE A 12 2.52 -8.22 -13.46
N ASN A 13 2.19 -8.36 -14.73
CA ASN A 13 1.44 -9.51 -15.24
C ASN A 13 2.32 -10.50 -16.04
N ASP A 14 3.52 -10.10 -16.44
CA ASP A 14 4.44 -10.90 -17.23
C ASP A 14 5.85 -10.84 -16.63
N PRO A 15 6.53 -11.98 -16.45
CA PRO A 15 7.92 -12.04 -16.01
C PRO A 15 8.89 -11.16 -16.83
N GLU A 16 8.63 -10.98 -18.12
CA GLU A 16 9.46 -10.13 -18.99
C GLU A 16 9.47 -8.65 -18.57
N GLN A 17 8.43 -8.20 -17.87
CA GLN A 17 8.42 -6.83 -17.30
C GLN A 17 9.54 -6.66 -16.26
N LEU A 18 9.90 -7.73 -15.54
CA LEU A 18 10.98 -7.72 -14.57
C LEU A 18 12.34 -8.02 -15.20
N THR A 19 12.39 -9.00 -16.12
CA THR A 19 13.64 -9.53 -16.69
C THR A 19 14.05 -8.90 -18.01
N GLY A 20 13.22 -8.03 -18.60
CA GLY A 20 13.43 -7.51 -19.94
C GLY A 20 13.08 -8.52 -21.04
N SER A 21 12.90 -8.02 -22.23
CA SER A 21 12.56 -8.80 -23.43
C SER A 21 13.77 -9.00 -24.32
N SER A 22 13.84 -10.17 -25.01
CA SER A 22 14.95 -10.47 -25.93
C SER A 22 15.07 -9.48 -27.07
N ARG A 23 16.29 -9.06 -27.40
CA ARG A 23 16.62 -8.12 -28.48
C ARG A 23 16.17 -8.54 -29.88
N VAL A 24 15.74 -9.77 -30.06
CA VAL A 24 15.17 -10.24 -31.34
C VAL A 24 13.82 -9.58 -31.66
N TYR A 25 13.16 -9.00 -30.68
CA TYR A 25 11.88 -8.32 -30.86
C TYR A 25 12.08 -6.82 -31.11
N ALA A 26 11.30 -6.26 -32.04
CA ALA A 26 11.43 -4.85 -32.44
C ALA A 26 11.22 -3.84 -31.28
N ASN A 27 10.41 -4.21 -30.29
CA ASN A 27 10.08 -3.37 -29.13
C ASN A 27 10.78 -3.85 -27.85
N ALA A 28 11.92 -4.55 -27.98
CA ALA A 28 12.66 -5.05 -26.85
C ALA A 28 13.16 -3.90 -25.95
N LYS A 29 13.08 -4.12 -24.63
CA LYS A 29 13.55 -3.17 -23.63
C LYS A 29 14.07 -3.91 -22.40
N PRO A 30 14.92 -3.24 -21.59
CA PRO A 30 15.32 -3.77 -20.28
C PRO A 30 14.12 -3.98 -19.37
N GLY A 31 14.27 -4.86 -18.39
CA GLY A 31 13.29 -5.04 -17.32
C GLY A 31 13.42 -3.96 -16.24
N ILE A 32 12.35 -3.83 -15.45
CA ILE A 32 12.26 -2.83 -14.36
C ILE A 32 13.41 -2.98 -13.35
N ILE A 33 13.85 -4.22 -13.07
CA ILE A 33 14.97 -4.48 -12.16
C ILE A 33 16.27 -3.89 -12.71
N MET A 34 16.55 -4.08 -14.00
CA MET A 34 17.73 -3.52 -14.65
C MET A 34 17.64 -1.99 -14.75
N GLU A 35 16.47 -1.45 -15.05
CA GLU A 35 16.25 0.00 -15.04
C GLU A 35 16.54 0.60 -13.66
N ALA A 36 16.13 -0.06 -12.57
CA ALA A 36 16.41 0.37 -11.22
C ALA A 36 17.91 0.42 -10.91
N PHE A 37 18.69 -0.59 -11.31
CA PHE A 37 20.15 -0.57 -11.18
C PHE A 37 20.79 0.55 -11.99
N SER A 38 20.32 0.75 -13.22
CA SER A 38 20.82 1.81 -14.12
C SER A 38 20.57 3.21 -13.56
N LEU A 39 19.36 3.47 -13.06
CA LEU A 39 19.00 4.76 -12.48
C LEU A 39 19.75 5.04 -11.17
N SER A 40 19.97 4.02 -10.35
CA SER A 40 20.70 4.17 -9.09
C SER A 40 22.20 4.32 -9.28
N GLY A 41 22.75 3.85 -10.40
CA GLY A 41 24.16 3.77 -10.67
C GLY A 41 24.96 2.85 -9.73
N GLN A 42 24.26 2.02 -8.96
CA GLN A 42 24.82 1.14 -7.94
C GLN A 42 24.11 -0.20 -7.94
N SER A 43 24.81 -1.26 -7.50
CA SER A 43 24.22 -2.58 -7.30
C SER A 43 23.72 -2.82 -5.87
N ASN A 44 24.05 -1.96 -4.91
CA ASN A 44 23.53 -2.01 -3.54
C ASN A 44 22.27 -1.13 -3.43
N LEU A 45 21.12 -1.76 -3.53
CA LEU A 45 19.82 -1.12 -3.71
C LEU A 45 18.78 -1.79 -2.81
N VAL A 46 17.92 -0.99 -2.20
CA VAL A 46 16.73 -1.48 -1.50
C VAL A 46 15.58 -1.62 -2.50
N PHE A 47 15.06 -2.82 -2.66
CA PHE A 47 13.81 -3.06 -3.40
C PHE A 47 12.64 -3.13 -2.43
N ILE A 48 11.70 -2.21 -2.55
CA ILE A 48 10.43 -2.24 -1.83
C ILE A 48 9.42 -2.92 -2.75
N ILE A 49 9.08 -4.17 -2.42
CA ILE A 49 8.22 -5.03 -3.23
C ILE A 49 6.81 -4.97 -2.63
N ASN A 50 5.93 -4.20 -3.27
CA ASN A 50 4.55 -4.04 -2.81
C ASN A 50 3.66 -5.16 -3.34
N GLU A 51 2.72 -5.60 -2.50
CA GLU A 51 1.68 -6.57 -2.83
C GLU A 51 2.23 -7.87 -3.44
N LEU A 52 3.25 -8.44 -2.79
CA LEU A 52 3.92 -9.66 -3.25
C LEU A 52 2.95 -10.85 -3.43
N ASP A 53 1.89 -10.90 -2.65
CA ASP A 53 0.80 -11.88 -2.74
C ASP A 53 -0.03 -11.78 -4.04
N LYS A 54 0.02 -10.66 -4.76
CA LYS A 54 -0.71 -10.44 -6.01
C LYS A 54 0.05 -10.95 -7.25
N ALA A 55 1.33 -11.22 -7.12
CA ALA A 55 2.18 -11.70 -8.21
C ALA A 55 1.77 -13.07 -8.78
N ALA A 56 1.02 -13.86 -8.04
CA ALA A 56 0.69 -15.25 -8.38
C ALA A 56 -0.38 -15.43 -9.48
N SER A 57 -1.01 -14.36 -9.95
CA SER A 57 -2.23 -14.44 -10.77
C SER A 57 -1.98 -14.52 -12.28
N GLY A 58 -0.75 -14.57 -12.74
CA GLY A 58 -0.40 -14.57 -14.18
C GLY A 58 -0.88 -15.80 -14.91
N LYS A 59 -1.85 -15.64 -15.80
CA LYS A 59 -2.27 -16.64 -16.79
C LYS A 59 -1.36 -16.53 -18.02
N GLY A 60 -0.12 -17.01 -17.94
CA GLY A 60 0.78 -16.84 -19.09
C GLY A 60 2.15 -17.51 -18.90
N ASN A 61 3.21 -16.83 -19.23
CA ASN A 61 4.59 -17.33 -19.34
C ASN A 61 5.31 -17.62 -18.00
N GLY A 62 4.60 -17.89 -16.93
CA GLY A 62 5.15 -18.14 -15.60
C GLY A 62 4.71 -17.14 -14.55
N ASN A 63 5.15 -17.35 -13.31
CA ASN A 63 4.84 -16.45 -12.21
C ASN A 63 5.91 -15.35 -12.13
N PRO A 64 5.55 -14.06 -12.24
CA PRO A 64 6.51 -12.96 -12.07
C PRO A 64 7.28 -12.99 -10.76
N ALA A 65 6.68 -13.52 -9.68
CA ALA A 65 7.36 -13.64 -8.40
C ALA A 65 8.55 -14.61 -8.44
N ASP A 66 8.56 -15.61 -9.33
CA ASP A 66 9.67 -16.58 -9.43
C ASP A 66 10.95 -15.91 -9.94
N VAL A 67 10.83 -14.83 -10.70
CA VAL A 67 11.97 -14.01 -11.13
C VAL A 67 12.72 -13.43 -9.93
N LEU A 68 12.01 -13.12 -8.86
CA LEU A 68 12.60 -12.55 -7.64
C LEU A 68 13.50 -13.55 -6.92
N LEU A 69 13.38 -14.86 -7.16
CA LEU A 69 14.21 -15.87 -6.48
C LEU A 69 15.70 -15.65 -6.70
N THR A 70 16.11 -15.34 -7.95
CA THR A 70 17.52 -15.06 -8.26
C THR A 70 18.02 -13.79 -7.59
N LEU A 71 17.17 -12.78 -7.48
CA LEU A 71 17.46 -11.54 -6.77
C LEU A 71 17.60 -11.78 -5.26
N LEU A 72 16.71 -12.60 -4.68
CA LEU A 72 16.68 -12.94 -3.25
C LEU A 72 17.83 -13.85 -2.82
N ASP A 73 18.29 -14.72 -3.70
CA ASP A 73 19.39 -15.66 -3.43
C ASP A 73 20.79 -15.03 -3.56
N ASN A 74 20.88 -13.78 -3.94
CA ASN A 74 22.17 -13.08 -4.19
C ASN A 74 23.07 -13.80 -5.21
N LEU A 75 22.47 -14.53 -6.16
CA LEU A 75 23.19 -15.29 -7.20
C LEU A 75 23.53 -14.45 -8.43
N GLY A 76 23.15 -13.19 -8.42
CA GLY A 76 23.20 -12.31 -9.58
C GLY A 76 21.87 -12.31 -10.33
N PHE A 77 21.62 -11.24 -11.05
CA PHE A 77 20.42 -11.05 -11.86
C PHE A 77 20.81 -10.83 -13.32
N THR A 78 20.24 -11.60 -14.23
CA THR A 78 20.46 -11.46 -15.66
C THR A 78 19.21 -10.89 -16.32
N ASP A 79 19.40 -9.77 -17.04
CA ASP A 79 18.37 -9.17 -17.85
C ASP A 79 18.46 -9.67 -19.29
N ASN A 80 17.32 -10.06 -19.87
CA ASN A 80 17.25 -10.65 -21.22
C ASN A 80 17.59 -9.66 -22.35
N TYR A 81 17.36 -8.36 -22.11
CA TYR A 81 17.70 -7.32 -23.07
C TYR A 81 19.19 -6.97 -23.00
N MET A 82 19.72 -6.81 -21.80
CA MET A 82 21.13 -6.44 -21.59
C MET A 82 22.08 -7.61 -21.83
N GLU A 83 21.60 -8.86 -21.66
CA GLU A 83 22.38 -10.10 -21.78
C GLU A 83 23.64 -10.10 -20.87
N CYS A 84 23.56 -9.36 -19.75
CA CYS A 84 24.63 -9.31 -18.77
C CYS A 84 24.10 -9.58 -17.37
N MET A 85 24.96 -10.13 -16.53
CA MET A 85 24.63 -10.39 -15.12
C MET A 85 25.08 -9.24 -14.25
N VAL A 86 24.15 -8.75 -13.41
CA VAL A 86 24.42 -7.75 -12.37
C VAL A 86 24.58 -8.48 -11.03
N PRO A 87 25.67 -8.21 -10.27
CA PRO A 87 25.79 -8.74 -8.91
C PRO A 87 24.69 -8.23 -7.99
N THR A 88 24.08 -9.13 -7.22
CA THR A 88 22.96 -8.81 -6.32
C THR A 88 23.31 -8.89 -4.83
N VAL A 89 24.58 -9.10 -4.47
CA VAL A 89 25.04 -9.23 -3.07
C VAL A 89 24.70 -8.02 -2.20
N GLY A 90 24.55 -6.82 -2.78
CA GLY A 90 24.17 -5.59 -2.09
C GLY A 90 22.67 -5.26 -2.17
N VAL A 91 21.84 -6.21 -2.59
CA VAL A 91 20.39 -6.00 -2.70
C VAL A 91 19.70 -6.31 -1.38
N TYR A 92 18.83 -5.40 -0.93
CA TYR A 92 18.04 -5.53 0.30
C TYR A 92 16.54 -5.50 -0.04
N PRO A 93 15.89 -6.67 -0.18
CA PRO A 93 14.46 -6.73 -0.47
C PRO A 93 13.64 -6.54 0.81
N ILE A 94 12.62 -5.67 0.72
CA ILE A 94 11.58 -5.50 1.73
C ILE A 94 10.26 -5.71 1.00
N ALA A 95 9.44 -6.68 1.44
CA ALA A 95 8.18 -6.97 0.79
C ALA A 95 6.98 -6.67 1.70
N THR A 96 5.87 -6.24 1.11
CA THR A 96 4.57 -6.17 1.76
C THR A 96 3.60 -7.17 1.12
N ALA A 97 2.71 -7.72 1.92
CA ALA A 97 1.65 -8.63 1.47
C ALA A 97 0.45 -8.53 2.40
N ASN A 98 -0.75 -8.75 1.87
CA ASN A 98 -1.96 -8.83 2.67
C ASN A 98 -2.21 -10.27 3.16
N ASN A 99 -1.85 -11.26 2.36
CA ASN A 99 -2.05 -12.66 2.68
C ASN A 99 -0.81 -13.50 2.36
N LYS A 100 -0.11 -13.97 3.38
CA LYS A 100 1.07 -14.82 3.20
C LYS A 100 0.76 -16.19 2.59
N ALA A 101 -0.49 -16.66 2.66
CA ALA A 101 -0.87 -17.95 2.06
C ALA A 101 -0.86 -17.92 0.53
N ASP A 102 -0.94 -16.73 -0.08
CA ASP A 102 -0.92 -16.56 -1.54
C ASP A 102 0.52 -16.43 -2.09
N ILE A 103 1.52 -16.40 -1.20
CA ILE A 103 2.94 -16.37 -1.58
C ILE A 103 3.48 -17.79 -1.64
N SER A 104 4.22 -18.11 -2.72
CA SER A 104 4.82 -19.43 -2.87
C SER A 104 5.84 -19.73 -1.76
N ALA A 105 5.88 -20.99 -1.30
CA ALA A 105 6.78 -21.41 -0.23
C ALA A 105 8.27 -21.12 -0.52
N PRO A 106 8.79 -21.28 -1.77
CA PRO A 106 10.16 -20.91 -2.09
C PRO A 106 10.48 -19.43 -1.85
N ILE A 107 9.56 -18.54 -2.17
CA ILE A 107 9.74 -17.09 -1.94
C ILE A 107 9.64 -16.80 -0.46
N LEU A 108 8.59 -17.29 0.21
CA LEU A 108 8.36 -17.03 1.62
C LEU A 108 9.53 -17.47 2.51
N SER A 109 10.20 -18.59 2.15
CA SER A 109 11.37 -19.11 2.89
C SER A 109 12.60 -18.19 2.87
N ARG A 110 12.64 -17.19 1.98
CA ARG A 110 13.74 -16.23 1.84
C ARG A 110 13.50 -14.92 2.58
N PHE A 111 12.32 -14.75 3.17
CA PHE A 111 11.98 -13.58 3.96
C PHE A 111 11.89 -13.90 5.46
N ALA A 112 12.34 -12.98 6.28
CA ALA A 112 11.96 -12.93 7.69
C ALA A 112 10.57 -12.30 7.78
N VAL A 113 9.56 -13.12 8.08
CA VAL A 113 8.17 -12.67 8.11
C VAL A 113 7.88 -11.95 9.41
N ILE A 114 7.32 -10.74 9.31
CA ILE A 114 6.83 -9.93 10.42
C ILE A 114 5.33 -9.78 10.22
N ASP A 115 4.54 -10.44 11.08
CA ASP A 115 3.09 -10.29 11.06
C ASP A 115 2.73 -8.97 11.76
N ILE A 116 1.95 -8.13 11.07
CA ILE A 116 1.39 -6.88 11.61
C ILE A 116 -0.07 -7.17 11.96
N PRO A 117 -0.44 -7.21 13.25
CA PRO A 117 -1.82 -7.48 13.64
C PRO A 117 -2.74 -6.34 13.27
N ASP A 118 -4.03 -6.65 13.12
CA ASP A 118 -5.07 -5.64 12.98
C ASP A 118 -5.21 -4.81 14.26
N TYR A 119 -5.66 -3.58 14.09
CA TYR A 119 -5.94 -2.70 15.21
C TYR A 119 -7.16 -3.17 16.02
N THR A 120 -7.03 -3.09 17.32
CA THR A 120 -8.15 -3.30 18.25
C THR A 120 -9.18 -2.16 18.14
N PHE A 121 -10.37 -2.38 18.66
CA PHE A 121 -11.43 -1.37 18.72
C PHE A 121 -10.96 -0.06 19.38
N GLU A 122 -10.28 -0.16 20.52
CA GLU A 122 -9.77 1.02 21.23
C GLU A 122 -8.64 1.74 20.47
N GLU A 123 -7.77 0.99 19.80
CA GLU A 123 -6.74 1.59 18.93
C GLU A 123 -7.38 2.30 17.72
N LYS A 124 -8.39 1.71 17.09
CA LYS A 124 -9.14 2.35 16.00
C LYS A 124 -9.79 3.67 16.45
N LYS A 125 -10.36 3.73 17.66
CA LYS A 125 -10.89 4.98 18.24
C LYS A 125 -9.82 6.05 18.39
N ILE A 126 -8.67 5.68 18.93
CA ILE A 126 -7.54 6.60 19.11
C ILE A 126 -7.03 7.08 17.74
N ILE A 127 -6.88 6.18 16.79
CA ILE A 127 -6.41 6.52 15.43
C ILE A 127 -7.39 7.47 14.75
N PHE A 128 -8.68 7.17 14.83
CA PHE A 128 -9.71 8.04 14.25
C PHE A 128 -9.68 9.45 14.85
N SER A 129 -9.77 9.55 16.18
CA SER A 129 -9.92 10.83 16.87
C SER A 129 -8.64 11.68 16.87
N LYS A 130 -7.46 11.05 17.00
CA LYS A 130 -6.19 11.79 17.12
C LYS A 130 -5.41 11.96 15.83
N PHE A 131 -5.69 11.16 14.81
CA PHE A 131 -4.90 11.17 13.57
C PHE A 131 -5.76 11.34 12.33
N ALA A 132 -6.78 10.49 12.09
CA ALA A 132 -7.55 10.52 10.86
C ALA A 132 -8.40 11.79 10.76
N LEU A 133 -9.24 12.06 11.72
CA LEU A 133 -10.14 13.23 11.72
C LEU A 133 -9.35 14.55 11.69
N PRO A 134 -8.36 14.82 12.57
CA PRO A 134 -7.61 16.08 12.51
C PRO A 134 -6.85 16.28 11.20
N LYS A 135 -6.29 15.22 10.61
CA LYS A 135 -5.64 15.26 9.30
C LYS A 135 -6.60 15.71 8.19
N VAL A 136 -7.82 15.18 8.20
CA VAL A 136 -8.86 15.51 7.23
C VAL A 136 -9.38 16.91 7.42
N LEU A 137 -9.71 17.32 8.66
CA LEU A 137 -10.17 18.67 8.99
C LEU A 137 -9.15 19.72 8.52
N LYS A 138 -7.86 19.50 8.81
CA LYS A 138 -6.79 20.39 8.35
C LYS A 138 -6.74 20.49 6.82
N ARG A 139 -6.93 19.38 6.10
CA ARG A 139 -6.94 19.37 4.63
C ARG A 139 -8.14 20.12 4.06
N MET A 140 -9.28 20.08 4.74
CA MET A 140 -10.52 20.77 4.35
C MET A 140 -10.63 22.20 4.93
N SER A 141 -9.59 22.67 5.63
CA SER A 141 -9.56 23.98 6.30
C SER A 141 -10.66 24.19 7.34
N LEU A 142 -11.11 23.09 7.96
CA LEU A 142 -12.04 23.10 9.08
C LEU A 142 -11.28 23.11 10.41
N ARG A 143 -11.83 23.78 11.41
CA ARG A 143 -11.35 23.76 12.79
C ARG A 143 -12.01 22.60 13.54
N GLU A 144 -11.35 22.11 14.58
CA GLU A 144 -11.88 20.99 15.40
C GLU A 144 -13.22 21.35 16.06
N GLU A 145 -13.44 22.64 16.39
CA GLU A 145 -14.68 23.14 16.98
C GLU A 145 -15.85 23.19 15.98
N GLU A 146 -15.58 23.15 14.70
CA GLU A 146 -16.59 23.18 13.63
C GLU A 146 -17.14 21.80 13.27
N CYS A 147 -16.41 20.72 13.61
CA CYS A 147 -16.84 19.34 13.36
C CYS A 147 -16.62 18.49 14.62
N ILE A 148 -17.66 18.38 15.43
CA ILE A 148 -17.62 17.72 16.73
C ILE A 148 -18.18 16.32 16.60
N ILE A 149 -17.44 15.31 17.06
CA ILE A 149 -17.85 13.91 17.10
C ILE A 149 -18.06 13.52 18.55
N THR A 150 -19.27 13.08 18.90
CA THR A 150 -19.56 12.59 20.27
C THR A 150 -18.97 11.18 20.51
N ASP A 151 -18.81 10.78 21.76
CA ASP A 151 -18.23 9.46 22.09
C ASP A 151 -19.07 8.29 21.56
N ASP A 152 -20.40 8.43 21.54
CA ASP A 152 -21.32 7.42 20.97
C ASP A 152 -21.26 7.40 19.44
N ALA A 153 -21.09 8.54 18.79
CA ALA A 153 -20.80 8.63 17.35
C ALA A 153 -19.46 7.94 17.01
N LEU A 154 -18.41 8.21 17.77
CA LEU A 154 -17.11 7.58 17.59
C LEU A 154 -17.19 6.06 17.72
N ASN A 155 -17.89 5.56 18.74
CA ASN A 155 -18.13 4.12 18.89
C ASN A 155 -18.88 3.55 17.69
N THR A 156 -19.92 4.23 17.22
CA THR A 156 -20.70 3.81 16.06
C THR A 156 -19.86 3.76 14.78
N ILE A 157 -18.98 4.74 14.55
CA ILE A 157 -18.07 4.76 13.40
C ILE A 157 -17.14 3.55 13.45
N VAL A 158 -16.50 3.29 14.59
CA VAL A 158 -15.57 2.17 14.73
C VAL A 158 -16.27 0.82 14.61
N ASP A 159 -17.51 0.69 15.11
CA ASP A 159 -18.33 -0.52 14.96
C ASP A 159 -18.68 -0.81 13.49
N LEU A 160 -19.02 0.20 12.70
CA LEU A 160 -19.32 0.04 11.26
C LEU A 160 -18.13 -0.57 10.51
N TYR A 161 -16.90 -0.28 10.93
CA TYR A 161 -15.67 -0.76 10.31
C TYR A 161 -14.92 -1.77 11.19
N SER A 162 -15.61 -2.44 12.12
CA SER A 162 -14.99 -3.43 13.01
C SER A 162 -14.42 -4.64 12.27
N ASN A 163 -15.07 -5.03 11.16
CA ASN A 163 -14.70 -6.20 10.36
C ASN A 163 -13.71 -5.90 9.22
N THR A 164 -13.31 -4.65 9.05
CA THR A 164 -12.31 -4.26 8.04
C THR A 164 -10.92 -4.15 8.65
N SER A 165 -9.92 -4.67 7.94
CA SER A 165 -8.54 -4.53 8.36
C SER A 165 -7.98 -3.15 8.03
N GLY A 166 -7.11 -2.64 8.91
CA GLY A 166 -6.45 -1.36 8.70
C GLY A 166 -7.30 -0.15 9.07
N ILE A 167 -6.90 1.02 8.56
CA ILE A 167 -7.48 2.33 8.91
C ILE A 167 -8.04 3.11 7.72
N ARG A 168 -7.93 2.57 6.49
CA ARG A 168 -8.34 3.28 5.26
C ARG A 168 -9.82 3.68 5.30
N ASP A 169 -10.68 2.76 5.75
CA ASP A 169 -12.12 3.01 5.84
C ASP A 169 -12.45 4.05 6.92
N LEU A 170 -11.66 4.09 8.00
CA LEU A 170 -11.79 5.13 9.03
C LEU A 170 -11.36 6.51 8.50
N GLU A 171 -10.32 6.59 7.66
CA GLU A 171 -9.95 7.84 6.99
C GLU A 171 -11.06 8.30 6.02
N GLN A 172 -11.66 7.39 5.27
CA GLN A 172 -12.82 7.70 4.40
C GLN A 172 -14.03 8.16 5.22
N ALA A 173 -14.31 7.52 6.36
CA ALA A 173 -15.37 7.96 7.26
C ALA A 173 -15.11 9.38 7.77
N ALA A 174 -13.89 9.70 8.16
CA ALA A 174 -13.52 11.06 8.55
C ALA A 174 -13.73 12.06 7.40
N GLU A 175 -13.41 11.68 6.15
CA GLU A 175 -13.65 12.50 4.96
C GLU A 175 -15.14 12.77 4.74
N HIS A 176 -16.01 11.78 4.87
CA HIS A 176 -17.44 11.93 4.71
C HIS A 176 -18.05 12.85 5.79
N LEU A 177 -17.61 12.68 7.05
CA LEU A 177 -18.08 13.55 8.15
C LEU A 177 -17.61 14.99 7.97
N ALA A 178 -16.36 15.21 7.65
CA ALA A 178 -15.81 16.54 7.42
C ALA A 178 -16.45 17.22 6.20
N ALA A 179 -16.68 16.49 5.11
CA ALA A 179 -17.37 17.01 3.92
C ALA A 179 -18.82 17.41 4.23
N ASN A 180 -19.52 16.60 5.02
CA ASN A 180 -20.90 16.93 5.45
C ASN A 180 -20.93 18.14 6.37
N ALA A 181 -19.98 18.24 7.34
CA ALA A 181 -19.85 19.40 8.20
C ALA A 181 -19.57 20.66 7.38
N LEU A 182 -18.62 20.61 6.44
CA LEU A 182 -18.29 21.73 5.57
C LEU A 182 -19.50 22.19 4.75
N TYR A 183 -20.26 21.24 4.18
CA TYR A 183 -21.48 21.54 3.45
C TYR A 183 -22.50 22.29 4.30
N GLN A 184 -22.78 21.80 5.51
CA GLN A 184 -23.76 22.46 6.42
C GLN A 184 -23.28 23.86 6.86
N ILE A 185 -21.99 24.02 7.11
CA ILE A 185 -21.42 25.34 7.48
C ILE A 185 -21.55 26.34 6.33
N GLU A 186 -21.19 25.95 5.11
CA GLU A 186 -21.17 26.85 3.96
C GLU A 186 -22.56 27.10 3.37
N VAL A 187 -23.44 26.09 3.33
CA VAL A 187 -24.76 26.21 2.69
C VAL A 187 -25.86 26.57 3.70
N ASP A 188 -25.86 25.91 4.86
CA ASP A 188 -26.89 26.13 5.87
C ASP A 188 -26.49 27.21 6.89
N HIS A 189 -25.27 27.76 6.77
CA HIS A 189 -24.72 28.84 7.60
C HIS A 189 -24.73 28.53 9.10
N VAL A 190 -24.52 27.26 9.47
CA VAL A 190 -24.38 26.87 10.88
C VAL A 190 -22.95 27.08 11.34
N PRO A 191 -22.72 27.48 12.61
CA PRO A 191 -21.37 27.76 13.12
C PRO A 191 -20.53 26.48 13.35
N SER A 192 -21.20 25.36 13.60
CA SER A 192 -20.57 24.07 13.84
C SER A 192 -21.57 22.93 13.64
N VAL A 193 -21.07 21.72 13.42
CA VAL A 193 -21.85 20.50 13.26
C VAL A 193 -21.42 19.50 14.31
N THR A 194 -22.38 18.94 15.06
CA THR A 194 -22.15 17.87 16.02
C THR A 194 -22.76 16.59 15.50
N PHE A 195 -21.94 15.54 15.38
CA PHE A 195 -22.40 14.23 14.99
C PHE A 195 -22.59 13.34 16.23
N ASP A 196 -23.79 12.81 16.37
CA ASP A 196 -24.17 11.76 17.30
C ASP A 196 -24.29 10.41 16.59
N ALA A 197 -24.58 9.35 17.33
CA ALA A 197 -24.71 8.00 16.76
C ALA A 197 -25.84 7.87 15.72
N GLU A 198 -26.92 8.66 15.86
CA GLU A 198 -28.05 8.62 14.92
C GLU A 198 -27.68 9.31 13.60
N ASN A 199 -27.03 10.46 13.68
CA ASN A 199 -26.55 11.20 12.52
C ASN A 199 -25.52 10.40 11.74
N VAL A 200 -24.59 9.74 12.43
CA VAL A 200 -23.62 8.83 11.81
C VAL A 200 -24.32 7.69 11.07
N LYS A 201 -25.25 6.99 11.71
CA LYS A 201 -26.00 5.90 11.05
C LYS A 201 -26.77 6.39 9.81
N LYS A 202 -27.34 7.58 9.84
CA LYS A 202 -28.02 8.15 8.66
C LYS A 202 -27.08 8.55 7.54
N LEU A 203 -25.88 9.02 7.87
CA LEU A 203 -24.90 9.45 6.89
C LEU A 203 -24.25 8.28 6.15
N PHE A 204 -24.10 7.12 6.84
CA PHE A 204 -23.44 5.92 6.30
C PHE A 204 -24.42 4.80 5.90
N ALA A 205 -25.73 5.02 5.96
CA ALA A 205 -26.77 4.10 5.47
C ALA A 205 -26.92 4.18 3.95
#